data_8148d14fd3879925af341302579cd73a
#
_entry.id   8148d14fd3879925af341302579cd73a
#
_cell.length_a   1.000
_cell.length_b   1.000
_cell.length_c   1.000
_cell.angle_alpha   90.00
_cell.angle_beta   90.00
_cell.angle_gamma   90.00
#
_symmetry.space_group_name_H-M   'P 1'
#
loop_
_entity.id
_entity.type
_entity.pdbx_description
1 polymer ?
#
loop_
_entity_poly.entity_id
_entity_poly.type
_entity_poly.pdbx_seq_one_letter_code
_entity_poly.pdbx_strand_id
1 'polypeptide(L)'
;ETEFDYGTPDGYRFFMDLGAAANAKKYFGDDVPTYTDFMNHGTYDAYWKARNVPQHLKNVKHPVLIVGGWHDAEDFAGVFHMFRGLEKLSPGNDTHMVVGPWDHGGWGRNVGDIFWGIQYGTNTGEDFRSQVELPFFRQHLKDGPPANLPKALMFETGGNKWRRCDAWPPAGSTPTKNLPGAGGNLSIGAPAPASAAGASSAPAYDALPP
;
A
#
# COMPACT_ATOMS: atom_id res chain seq x y z
N GLU A 1 -22.98 -5.33 -13.87
CA GLU A 1 -21.60 -5.33 -14.42
C GLU A 1 -21.42 -6.62 -15.17
N THR A 2 -21.10 -6.56 -16.44
CA THR A 2 -20.68 -7.73 -17.21
C THR A 2 -19.20 -7.94 -16.95
N GLU A 3 -18.86 -9.07 -16.39
CA GLU A 3 -17.48 -9.50 -16.20
C GLU A 3 -16.80 -9.68 -17.57
N PHE A 4 -15.54 -9.26 -17.69
CA PHE A 4 -14.80 -9.42 -18.92
C PHE A 4 -14.52 -10.90 -19.19
N ASP A 5 -14.97 -11.40 -20.34
CA ASP A 5 -14.71 -12.77 -20.76
C ASP A 5 -13.33 -12.88 -21.41
N TYR A 6 -12.40 -13.54 -20.76
CA TYR A 6 -11.07 -13.82 -21.28
C TYR A 6 -11.05 -14.85 -22.40
N GLY A 7 -12.16 -15.57 -22.63
CA GLY A 7 -12.21 -16.69 -23.58
C GLY A 7 -11.39 -17.92 -23.13
N THR A 8 -10.87 -17.91 -21.91
CA THR A 8 -10.11 -19.00 -21.29
C THR A 8 -10.22 -18.90 -19.76
N PRO A 9 -10.25 -20.03 -19.04
CA PRO A 9 -10.18 -20.02 -17.58
C PRO A 9 -8.79 -19.66 -17.03
N ASP A 10 -7.76 -19.64 -17.90
CA ASP A 10 -6.38 -19.32 -17.55
C ASP A 10 -6.06 -17.84 -17.88
N GLY A 11 -6.29 -16.97 -16.89
CA GLY A 11 -5.99 -15.54 -17.01
C GLY A 11 -4.50 -15.26 -17.24
N TYR A 12 -3.59 -16.04 -16.66
CA TYR A 12 -2.16 -15.88 -16.89
C TYR A 12 -1.82 -16.09 -18.37
N ARG A 13 -2.34 -17.16 -18.97
CA ARG A 13 -2.14 -17.45 -20.40
C ARG A 13 -2.68 -16.33 -21.27
N PHE A 14 -3.87 -15.82 -20.94
CA PHE A 14 -4.46 -14.70 -21.66
C PHE A 14 -3.51 -13.48 -21.68
N PHE A 15 -2.97 -13.08 -20.52
CA PHE A 15 -2.09 -11.92 -20.47
C PHE A 15 -0.73 -12.16 -21.13
N MET A 16 -0.21 -13.36 -21.08
CA MET A 16 1.01 -13.74 -21.82
C MET A 16 0.80 -13.66 -23.32
N ASP A 17 -0.32 -14.17 -23.83
CA ASP A 17 -0.67 -14.12 -25.25
C ASP A 17 -1.04 -12.70 -25.73
N LEU A 18 -1.60 -11.88 -24.84
CA LEU A 18 -1.85 -10.47 -25.09
C LEU A 18 -0.54 -9.70 -25.34
N GLY A 19 0.49 -9.95 -24.56
CA GLY A 19 1.77 -9.24 -24.62
C GLY A 19 1.67 -7.80 -24.10
N ALA A 20 2.00 -6.81 -24.93
CA ALA A 20 1.95 -5.42 -24.50
C ALA A 20 0.52 -4.93 -24.21
N ALA A 21 0.35 -4.10 -23.16
CA ALA A 21 -0.95 -3.54 -22.77
C ALA A 21 -1.68 -2.84 -23.93
N ALA A 22 -0.94 -2.19 -24.85
CA ALA A 22 -1.49 -1.56 -26.03
C ALA A 22 -2.26 -2.53 -26.96
N ASN A 23 -1.96 -3.83 -26.91
CA ASN A 23 -2.66 -4.84 -27.71
C ASN A 23 -4.10 -5.09 -27.21
N ALA A 24 -4.44 -4.65 -26.01
CA ALA A 24 -5.80 -4.76 -25.46
C ALA A 24 -6.81 -3.90 -26.26
N LYS A 25 -6.35 -2.98 -27.10
CA LYS A 25 -7.22 -2.22 -27.99
C LYS A 25 -8.11 -3.12 -28.89
N LYS A 26 -7.64 -4.31 -29.24
CA LYS A 26 -8.45 -5.28 -30.01
C LYS A 26 -9.71 -5.77 -29.28
N TYR A 27 -9.72 -5.69 -27.94
CA TYR A 27 -10.87 -6.08 -27.10
C TYR A 27 -11.72 -4.87 -26.72
N PHE A 28 -11.09 -3.74 -26.42
CA PHE A 28 -11.78 -2.55 -25.92
C PHE A 28 -12.23 -1.59 -27.01
N GLY A 29 -11.63 -1.67 -28.19
CA GLY A 29 -11.93 -0.73 -29.29
C GLY A 29 -11.72 0.72 -28.86
N ASP A 30 -12.68 1.56 -29.23
CA ASP A 30 -12.75 2.96 -28.81
C ASP A 30 -13.85 3.19 -27.73
N ASP A 31 -14.52 2.11 -27.29
CA ASP A 31 -15.68 2.19 -26.40
C ASP A 31 -15.30 2.29 -24.91
N VAL A 32 -14.00 2.14 -24.59
CA VAL A 32 -13.47 2.24 -23.22
C VAL A 32 -12.54 3.45 -23.11
N PRO A 33 -13.07 4.67 -22.86
CA PRO A 33 -12.27 5.90 -22.79
C PRO A 33 -11.14 5.83 -21.77
N THR A 34 -11.38 5.20 -20.61
CA THR A 34 -10.36 5.03 -19.55
C THR A 34 -9.13 4.27 -20.03
N TYR A 35 -9.32 3.22 -20.84
CA TYR A 35 -8.19 2.50 -21.44
C TYR A 35 -7.39 3.40 -22.41
N THR A 36 -8.10 4.13 -23.26
CA THR A 36 -7.48 5.06 -24.20
C THR A 36 -6.69 6.16 -23.47
N ASP A 37 -7.25 6.72 -22.41
CA ASP A 37 -6.58 7.70 -21.56
C ASP A 37 -5.30 7.12 -20.93
N PHE A 38 -5.35 5.92 -20.37
CA PHE A 38 -4.18 5.29 -19.77
C PHE A 38 -3.07 5.03 -20.79
N MET A 39 -3.42 4.62 -22.01
CA MET A 39 -2.45 4.41 -23.08
C MET A 39 -1.81 5.71 -23.55
N ASN A 40 -2.57 6.82 -23.56
CA ASN A 40 -2.07 8.14 -23.95
C ASN A 40 -1.20 8.81 -22.88
N HIS A 41 -1.32 8.39 -21.63
CA HIS A 41 -0.63 8.97 -20.46
C HIS A 41 0.29 7.95 -19.80
N GLY A 42 1.26 7.42 -20.57
CA GLY A 42 2.21 6.40 -20.11
C GLY A 42 3.27 6.90 -19.09
N THR A 43 3.28 8.18 -18.75
CA THR A 43 4.18 8.79 -17.77
C THR A 43 3.39 9.56 -16.73
N TYR A 44 4.01 9.90 -15.59
CA TYR A 44 3.37 10.71 -14.54
C TYR A 44 3.28 12.18 -14.94
N ASP A 45 2.36 12.48 -15.85
CA ASP A 45 2.09 13.81 -16.40
C ASP A 45 0.95 14.56 -15.68
N ALA A 46 0.41 15.61 -16.30
CA ALA A 46 -0.69 16.42 -15.75
C ALA A 46 -1.96 15.60 -15.50
N TYR A 47 -2.23 14.58 -16.34
CA TYR A 47 -3.39 13.70 -16.20
C TYR A 47 -3.35 12.94 -14.87
N TRP A 48 -2.21 12.30 -14.56
CA TRP A 48 -2.01 11.56 -13.32
C TRP A 48 -1.88 12.47 -12.11
N LYS A 49 -1.20 13.62 -12.27
CA LYS A 49 -1.08 14.61 -11.19
C LYS A 49 -2.44 15.11 -10.72
N ALA A 50 -3.38 15.37 -11.62
CA ALA A 50 -4.72 15.81 -11.27
C ALA A 50 -5.52 14.74 -10.50
N ARG A 51 -5.17 13.46 -10.65
CA ARG A 51 -5.82 12.30 -10.00
C ARG A 51 -5.12 11.83 -8.73
N ASN A 52 -3.99 12.43 -8.39
CA ASN A 52 -3.21 12.07 -7.20
C ASN A 52 -3.92 12.57 -5.93
N VAL A 53 -4.69 11.68 -5.30
CA VAL A 53 -5.55 11.99 -4.14
C VAL A 53 -4.80 12.63 -2.97
N PRO A 54 -3.60 12.17 -2.55
CA PRO A 54 -2.89 12.74 -1.41
C PRO A 54 -2.71 14.26 -1.44
N GLN A 55 -2.51 14.87 -2.59
CA GLN A 55 -2.36 16.34 -2.71
C GLN A 55 -3.65 17.12 -2.43
N HIS A 56 -4.80 16.46 -2.46
CA HIS A 56 -6.12 17.06 -2.27
C HIS A 56 -6.66 16.90 -0.84
N LEU A 57 -5.93 16.25 0.05
CA LEU A 57 -6.34 15.98 1.44
C LEU A 57 -6.21 17.22 2.35
N LYS A 58 -6.62 18.38 1.86
CA LYS A 58 -6.57 19.65 2.60
C LYS A 58 -7.86 19.87 3.38
N ASN A 59 -7.72 20.28 4.64
CA ASN A 59 -8.85 20.63 5.50
C ASN A 59 -9.90 19.51 5.66
N VAL A 60 -9.46 18.26 5.67
CA VAL A 60 -10.32 17.12 6.01
C VAL A 60 -10.77 17.27 7.46
N LYS A 61 -12.08 17.24 7.69
CA LYS A 61 -12.70 17.44 9.01
C LYS A 61 -13.24 16.17 9.63
N HIS A 62 -13.50 15.18 8.82
CA HIS A 62 -14.03 13.90 9.28
C HIS A 62 -12.92 12.99 9.80
N PRO A 63 -13.19 12.21 10.83
CA PRO A 63 -12.27 11.14 11.26
C PRO A 63 -11.95 10.19 10.13
N VAL A 64 -10.71 9.74 10.04
CA VAL A 64 -10.24 8.86 8.95
C VAL A 64 -9.53 7.66 9.53
N LEU A 65 -9.98 6.46 9.14
CA LEU A 65 -9.30 5.20 9.40
C LEU A 65 -8.76 4.64 8.10
N ILE A 66 -7.43 4.62 7.96
CA ILE A 66 -6.73 4.08 6.80
C ILE A 66 -6.31 2.65 7.14
N VAL A 67 -6.66 1.71 6.27
CA VAL A 67 -6.38 0.29 6.50
C VAL A 67 -5.64 -0.29 5.32
N GLY A 68 -4.64 -1.13 5.59
CA GLY A 68 -3.88 -1.82 4.55
C GLY A 68 -3.31 -3.14 5.00
N GLY A 69 -2.81 -3.91 4.05
CA GLY A 69 -2.21 -5.22 4.26
C GLY A 69 -0.74 -5.27 3.88
N TRP A 70 0.11 -5.91 4.70
CA TRP A 70 1.53 -6.12 4.37
C TRP A 70 1.73 -6.95 3.08
N HIS A 71 0.75 -7.78 2.74
CA HIS A 71 0.76 -8.66 1.57
C HIS A 71 -0.11 -8.14 0.42
N ASP A 72 -0.53 -6.86 0.50
CA ASP A 72 -1.27 -6.22 -0.57
C ASP A 72 -0.31 -5.89 -1.73
N ALA A 73 -0.50 -6.56 -2.86
CA ALA A 73 0.31 -6.35 -4.06
C ALA A 73 -0.14 -5.14 -4.91
N GLU A 74 -1.32 -4.55 -4.59
CA GLU A 74 -1.93 -3.49 -5.39
C GLU A 74 -1.73 -2.12 -4.75
N ASP A 75 -2.14 -1.93 -3.48
CA ASP A 75 -2.30 -0.62 -2.87
C ASP A 75 -1.39 -0.33 -1.67
N PHE A 76 -0.39 -1.14 -1.44
CA PHE A 76 0.47 -1.03 -0.26
C PHE A 76 1.07 0.37 -0.06
N ALA A 77 1.60 0.99 -1.11
CA ALA A 77 2.19 2.33 -1.02
C ALA A 77 1.15 3.42 -0.74
N GLY A 78 -0.07 3.26 -1.28
CA GLY A 78 -1.18 4.21 -1.15
C GLY A 78 -1.55 4.48 0.30
N VAL A 79 -1.57 3.46 1.14
CA VAL A 79 -1.88 3.55 2.59
C VAL A 79 -0.98 4.59 3.29
N PHE A 80 0.33 4.49 3.07
CA PHE A 80 1.30 5.40 3.71
C PHE A 80 1.27 6.80 3.09
N HIS A 81 1.02 6.92 1.79
CA HIS A 81 0.91 8.21 1.12
C HIS A 81 -0.34 8.97 1.59
N MET A 82 -1.46 8.27 1.75
CA MET A 82 -2.70 8.86 2.29
C MET A 82 -2.50 9.34 3.74
N PHE A 83 -1.91 8.51 4.59
CA PHE A 83 -1.63 8.87 5.98
C PHE A 83 -0.74 10.12 6.07
N ARG A 84 0.40 10.12 5.37
CA ARG A 84 1.31 11.28 5.34
C ARG A 84 0.65 12.53 4.76
N GLY A 85 -0.18 12.35 3.73
CA GLY A 85 -0.95 13.43 3.12
C GLY A 85 -1.89 14.10 4.14
N LEU A 86 -2.63 13.32 4.91
CA LEU A 86 -3.52 13.82 5.96
C LEU A 86 -2.76 14.51 7.09
N GLU A 87 -1.71 13.89 7.60
CA GLU A 87 -0.87 14.50 8.66
C GLU A 87 -0.29 15.85 8.23
N LYS A 88 0.11 15.99 6.96
CA LYS A 88 0.71 17.20 6.40
C LYS A 88 -0.33 18.28 6.05
N LEU A 89 -1.43 17.89 5.41
CA LEU A 89 -2.38 18.83 4.79
C LEU A 89 -3.64 19.07 5.62
N SER A 90 -3.90 18.23 6.60
CA SER A 90 -4.98 18.34 7.56
C SER A 90 -4.47 18.11 8.99
N PRO A 91 -3.48 18.91 9.45
CA PRO A 91 -2.91 18.73 10.78
C PRO A 91 -3.99 18.83 11.85
N GLY A 92 -3.97 17.93 12.82
CA GLY A 92 -4.98 17.85 13.88
C GLY A 92 -6.25 17.08 13.48
N ASN A 93 -6.33 16.54 12.27
CA ASN A 93 -7.40 15.61 11.92
C ASN A 93 -7.28 14.31 12.76
N ASP A 94 -8.42 13.76 13.13
CA ASP A 94 -8.50 12.47 13.81
C ASP A 94 -8.26 11.34 12.79
N THR A 95 -6.99 11.11 12.50
CA THR A 95 -6.53 10.14 11.51
C THR A 95 -5.81 8.99 12.19
N HIS A 96 -6.21 7.77 11.84
CA HIS A 96 -5.59 6.53 12.29
C HIS A 96 -5.19 5.67 11.11
N MET A 97 -4.08 4.94 11.25
CA MET A 97 -3.62 3.98 10.24
C MET A 97 -3.44 2.60 10.86
N VAL A 98 -3.96 1.58 10.19
CA VAL A 98 -3.81 0.18 10.61
C VAL A 98 -3.26 -0.65 9.46
N VAL A 99 -2.17 -1.38 9.71
CA VAL A 99 -1.60 -2.29 8.73
C VAL A 99 -1.42 -3.67 9.36
N GLY A 100 -2.14 -4.64 8.84
CA GLY A 100 -2.08 -6.03 9.29
C GLY A 100 -1.50 -6.97 8.24
N PRO A 101 -1.35 -8.26 8.58
CA PRO A 101 -0.72 -9.25 7.71
C PRO A 101 -1.72 -9.82 6.67
N TRP A 102 -2.35 -8.96 5.92
CA TRP A 102 -3.45 -9.27 5.00
C TRP A 102 -3.06 -8.99 3.54
N ASP A 103 -3.78 -9.63 2.63
CA ASP A 103 -3.87 -9.25 1.23
C ASP A 103 -4.86 -8.10 1.04
N HIS A 104 -5.13 -7.72 -0.20
CA HIS A 104 -6.08 -6.69 -0.58
C HIS A 104 -7.49 -6.97 -0.04
N GLY A 105 -7.96 -6.15 0.89
CA GLY A 105 -9.27 -6.30 1.54
C GLY A 105 -9.39 -7.46 2.53
N GLY A 106 -8.30 -8.18 2.84
CA GLY A 106 -8.31 -9.34 3.72
C GLY A 106 -8.80 -9.06 5.14
N TRP A 107 -8.60 -7.84 5.64
CA TRP A 107 -9.12 -7.40 6.96
C TRP A 107 -10.65 -7.46 7.08
N GLY A 108 -11.37 -7.30 5.97
CA GLY A 108 -12.83 -7.31 5.97
C GLY A 108 -13.45 -8.69 5.84
N ARG A 109 -12.73 -9.68 5.29
CA ARG A 109 -13.30 -10.99 4.91
C ARG A 109 -12.68 -12.21 5.59
N ASN A 110 -11.39 -12.11 5.97
CA ASN A 110 -10.66 -13.25 6.50
C ASN A 110 -10.63 -13.25 8.03
N VAL A 111 -10.41 -14.43 8.64
CA VAL A 111 -10.10 -14.56 10.06
C VAL A 111 -8.74 -13.91 10.33
N GLY A 112 -7.77 -14.15 9.46
CA GLY A 112 -6.45 -13.51 9.48
C GLY A 112 -5.44 -14.20 10.39
N ASP A 113 -5.68 -15.47 10.74
CA ASP A 113 -4.77 -16.29 11.53
C ASP A 113 -3.62 -16.88 10.71
N ILE A 114 -3.84 -17.05 9.41
CA ILE A 114 -2.88 -17.63 8.45
C ILE A 114 -2.94 -16.89 7.10
N PHE A 115 -1.77 -16.75 6.45
CA PHE A 115 -1.65 -16.28 5.07
C PHE A 115 -0.55 -17.06 4.35
N TRP A 116 -0.89 -17.77 3.26
CA TRP A 116 0.01 -18.62 2.47
C TRP A 116 0.90 -19.54 3.31
N GLY A 117 0.31 -20.18 4.33
CA GLY A 117 1.02 -21.08 5.24
C GLY A 117 1.78 -20.40 6.39
N ILE A 118 1.85 -19.06 6.41
CA ILE A 118 2.43 -18.31 7.53
C ILE A 118 1.37 -18.14 8.60
N GLN A 119 1.60 -18.71 9.78
CA GLN A 119 0.70 -18.59 10.94
C GLN A 119 1.07 -17.37 11.78
N TYR A 120 0.07 -16.60 12.17
CA TYR A 120 0.24 -15.39 12.98
C TYR A 120 -0.11 -15.59 14.47
N GLY A 121 -0.71 -16.74 14.82
CA GLY A 121 -1.02 -17.09 16.21
C GLY A 121 -2.18 -16.29 16.83
N THR A 122 -2.86 -15.46 16.05
CA THR A 122 -4.05 -14.68 16.44
C THR A 122 -4.92 -14.41 15.21
N ASN A 123 -6.21 -14.18 15.44
CA ASN A 123 -7.20 -13.90 14.40
C ASN A 123 -7.14 -12.43 13.97
N THR A 124 -6.07 -12.02 13.32
CA THR A 124 -5.76 -10.60 13.06
C THR A 124 -6.87 -9.82 12.38
N GLY A 125 -7.63 -10.44 11.46
CA GLY A 125 -8.79 -9.81 10.80
C GLY A 125 -9.98 -9.65 11.73
N GLU A 126 -10.27 -10.64 12.57
CA GLU A 126 -11.33 -10.54 13.60
C GLU A 126 -10.97 -9.54 14.68
N ASP A 127 -9.70 -9.55 15.12
CA ASP A 127 -9.18 -8.56 16.09
C ASP A 127 -9.34 -7.15 15.54
N PHE A 128 -8.96 -6.92 14.29
CA PHE A 128 -9.15 -5.62 13.64
C PHE A 128 -10.62 -5.19 13.65
N ARG A 129 -11.53 -6.04 13.16
CA ARG A 129 -12.96 -5.69 13.07
C ARG A 129 -13.58 -5.43 14.44
N SER A 130 -13.24 -6.24 15.44
CA SER A 130 -13.83 -6.15 16.78
C SER A 130 -13.21 -5.07 17.65
N GLN A 131 -11.89 -4.84 17.56
CA GLN A 131 -11.15 -3.97 18.48
C GLN A 131 -10.80 -2.60 17.87
N VAL A 132 -10.90 -2.46 16.55
CA VAL A 132 -10.54 -1.22 15.84
C VAL A 132 -11.72 -0.67 15.04
N GLU A 133 -12.17 -1.42 14.04
CA GLU A 133 -13.17 -0.92 13.08
C GLU A 133 -14.51 -0.62 13.76
N LEU A 134 -15.06 -1.59 14.47
CA LEU A 134 -16.33 -1.41 15.17
C LEU A 134 -16.27 -0.33 16.24
N PRO A 135 -15.26 -0.24 17.12
CA PRO A 135 -15.13 0.88 18.06
C PRO A 135 -14.99 2.24 17.36
N PHE A 136 -14.20 2.36 16.28
CA PHE A 136 -14.08 3.57 15.51
C PHE A 136 -15.43 4.07 15.00
N PHE A 137 -16.19 3.23 14.34
CA PHE A 137 -17.51 3.62 13.82
C PHE A 137 -18.56 3.87 14.93
N ARG A 138 -18.50 3.14 16.03
CA ARG A 138 -19.37 3.40 17.19
C ARG A 138 -19.10 4.77 17.79
N GLN A 139 -17.84 5.14 17.97
CA GLN A 139 -17.47 6.47 18.48
C GLN A 139 -18.00 7.57 17.58
N HIS A 140 -17.78 7.49 16.27
CA HIS A 140 -18.03 8.60 15.36
C HIS A 140 -19.43 8.63 14.75
N LEU A 141 -20.16 7.53 14.75
CA LEU A 141 -21.49 7.44 14.12
C LEU A 141 -22.62 7.13 15.10
N LYS A 142 -22.32 6.79 16.35
CA LYS A 142 -23.30 6.33 17.34
C LYS A 142 -23.07 6.94 18.73
N ASP A 143 -22.29 8.01 18.82
CA ASP A 143 -21.94 8.66 20.10
C ASP A 143 -21.43 7.63 21.15
N GLY A 144 -20.72 6.62 20.69
CA GLY A 144 -20.17 5.58 21.54
C GLY A 144 -18.94 6.03 22.33
N PRO A 145 -18.44 5.19 23.23
CA PRO A 145 -17.23 5.51 23.99
C PRO A 145 -16.01 5.68 23.09
N PRO A 146 -14.99 6.43 23.55
CA PRO A 146 -13.72 6.58 22.82
C PRO A 146 -13.09 5.25 22.45
N ALA A 147 -12.72 5.07 21.19
CA ALA A 147 -12.07 3.85 20.69
C ALA A 147 -10.60 3.72 21.15
N ASN A 148 -10.00 4.81 21.64
CA ASN A 148 -8.60 4.85 22.13
C ASN A 148 -7.60 4.26 21.12
N LEU A 149 -7.78 4.56 19.83
CA LEU A 149 -6.88 4.10 18.78
C LEU A 149 -5.55 4.89 18.80
N PRO A 150 -4.41 4.23 18.52
CA PRO A 150 -3.14 4.94 18.31
C PRO A 150 -3.15 5.63 16.94
N LYS A 151 -2.21 6.53 16.70
CA LYS A 151 -2.02 7.12 15.37
C LYS A 151 -1.71 6.05 14.32
N ALA A 152 -0.90 5.07 14.67
CA ALA A 152 -0.65 3.91 13.82
C ALA A 152 -0.66 2.62 14.64
N LEU A 153 -1.34 1.60 14.10
CA LEU A 153 -1.40 0.25 14.65
C LEU A 153 -0.85 -0.72 13.60
N MET A 154 0.31 -1.30 13.88
CA MET A 154 1.04 -2.13 12.94
C MET A 154 1.16 -3.55 13.47
N PHE A 155 0.84 -4.54 12.64
CA PHE A 155 1.14 -5.92 12.97
C PHE A 155 2.61 -6.22 12.65
N GLU A 156 3.38 -6.56 13.65
CA GLU A 156 4.79 -6.93 13.51
C GLU A 156 4.88 -8.41 13.14
N THR A 157 5.16 -8.70 11.86
CA THR A 157 5.37 -10.08 11.39
C THR A 157 6.66 -10.66 11.96
N GLY A 158 6.68 -11.97 12.23
CA GLY A 158 7.81 -12.62 12.93
C GLY A 158 7.68 -12.53 14.45
N GLY A 159 7.41 -11.34 15.00
CA GLY A 159 7.02 -11.16 16.39
C GLY A 159 5.55 -11.48 16.65
N ASN A 160 4.75 -11.50 15.61
CA ASN A 160 3.32 -11.82 15.58
C ASN A 160 2.50 -11.09 16.64
N LYS A 161 2.66 -9.77 16.70
CA LYS A 161 1.97 -8.93 17.68
C LYS A 161 1.62 -7.57 17.10
N TRP A 162 0.56 -6.97 17.62
CA TRP A 162 0.20 -5.61 17.33
C TRP A 162 1.10 -4.61 18.06
N ARG A 163 1.64 -3.64 17.30
CA ARG A 163 2.43 -2.53 17.83
C ARG A 163 1.66 -1.22 17.70
N ARG A 164 1.43 -0.58 18.82
CA ARG A 164 0.81 0.75 18.89
C ARG A 164 1.90 1.82 18.76
N CYS A 165 1.69 2.80 17.89
CA CYS A 165 2.64 3.89 17.65
C CYS A 165 1.89 5.22 17.70
N ASP A 166 2.47 6.21 18.40
CA ASP A 166 1.91 7.57 18.51
C ASP A 166 2.22 8.42 17.28
N ALA A 167 3.08 7.94 16.39
CA ALA A 167 3.42 8.53 15.10
C ALA A 167 3.92 7.45 14.13
N TRP A 168 3.91 7.75 12.84
CA TRP A 168 4.52 6.90 11.82
C TRP A 168 5.39 7.71 10.84
N PRO A 169 6.68 7.34 10.61
CA PRO A 169 7.41 6.27 11.33
C PRO A 169 7.48 6.50 12.84
N PRO A 170 7.68 5.43 13.64
CA PRO A 170 7.83 5.56 15.10
C PRO A 170 8.96 6.51 15.48
N ALA A 171 8.81 7.22 16.60
CA ALA A 171 9.86 8.09 17.11
C ALA A 171 11.18 7.33 17.29
N GLY A 172 12.29 7.95 16.93
CA GLY A 172 13.62 7.34 16.95
C GLY A 172 13.96 6.47 15.74
N SER A 173 13.05 6.33 14.77
CA SER A 173 13.38 5.67 13.49
C SER A 173 14.38 6.51 12.69
N THR A 174 15.46 5.87 12.24
CA THR A 174 16.46 6.53 11.39
C THR A 174 16.45 5.89 10.00
N PRO A 175 16.20 6.66 8.92
CA PRO A 175 16.33 6.16 7.57
C PRO A 175 17.76 5.67 7.32
N THR A 176 17.90 4.44 6.87
CA THR A 176 19.21 3.84 6.59
C THR A 176 19.21 3.32 5.15
N LYS A 177 20.23 3.71 4.38
CA LYS A 177 20.41 3.21 3.02
C LYS A 177 21.06 1.83 3.05
N ASN A 178 20.44 0.88 2.39
CA ASN A 178 21.02 -0.40 2.06
C ASN A 178 21.52 -0.35 0.61
N LEU A 179 22.81 -0.53 0.41
CA LEU A 179 23.43 -0.41 -0.91
C LEU A 179 23.83 -1.80 -1.42
N PRO A 180 23.28 -2.24 -2.56
CA PRO A 180 23.74 -3.46 -3.20
C PRO A 180 25.20 -3.35 -3.62
N GLY A 181 25.98 -4.38 -3.32
CA GLY A 181 27.38 -4.49 -3.69
C GLY A 181 27.65 -5.71 -4.58
N ALA A 182 28.89 -5.84 -5.04
CA ALA A 182 29.31 -6.97 -5.84
C ALA A 182 29.14 -8.29 -5.05
N GLY A 183 28.79 -9.37 -5.77
CA GLY A 183 28.62 -10.70 -5.16
C GLY A 183 27.37 -10.86 -4.30
N GLY A 184 26.35 -10.01 -4.46
CA GLY A 184 25.08 -10.10 -3.72
C GLY A 184 25.16 -9.61 -2.28
N ASN A 185 26.22 -8.93 -1.90
CA ASN A 185 26.36 -8.35 -0.58
C ASN A 185 25.54 -7.04 -0.45
N LEU A 186 25.03 -6.77 0.76
CA LEU A 186 24.43 -5.48 1.13
C LEU A 186 25.36 -4.79 2.12
N SER A 187 25.62 -3.49 1.88
CA SER A 187 26.26 -2.60 2.87
C SER A 187 25.25 -1.64 3.46
N ILE A 188 25.32 -1.43 4.78
CA ILE A 188 24.49 -0.48 5.51
C ILE A 188 25.31 0.80 5.72
N GLY A 189 24.77 1.94 5.32
CA GLY A 189 25.45 3.24 5.46
C GLY A 189 26.12 3.73 4.19
N ALA A 190 27.32 4.36 4.32
CA ALA A 190 28.06 4.85 3.15
C ALA A 190 28.55 3.71 2.26
N PRO A 191 28.53 3.86 0.91
CA PRO A 191 29.05 2.83 0.02
C PRO A 191 30.50 2.54 0.36
N ALA A 192 30.87 1.27 0.39
CA ALA A 192 32.28 0.89 0.38
C ALA A 192 32.95 1.52 -0.86
N PRO A 193 34.17 2.05 -0.77
CA PRO A 193 34.85 2.59 -1.91
C PRO A 193 34.89 1.54 -3.02
N ALA A 194 34.47 1.91 -4.22
CA ALA A 194 34.43 1.02 -5.36
C ALA A 194 35.86 0.52 -5.61
N SER A 195 36.13 -0.74 -5.30
CA SER A 195 37.29 -1.40 -5.87
C SER A 195 37.02 -1.52 -7.36
N ALA A 196 37.92 -1.04 -8.18
CA ALA A 196 37.81 -1.01 -9.63
C ALA A 196 37.79 -2.43 -10.20
N ALA A 197 36.66 -3.06 -10.23
CA ALA A 197 36.39 -4.30 -10.94
C ALA A 197 34.91 -4.37 -11.32
N GLY A 198 34.61 -4.04 -12.58
CA GLY A 198 33.39 -4.42 -13.29
C GLY A 198 32.11 -3.71 -12.85
N ALA A 199 31.88 -2.53 -13.36
CA ALA A 199 30.56 -1.91 -13.31
C ALA A 199 29.57 -2.74 -14.15
N SER A 200 28.79 -3.59 -13.50
CA SER A 200 27.53 -4.07 -14.04
C SER A 200 26.52 -2.95 -13.86
N SER A 201 26.07 -2.35 -14.95
CA SER A 201 25.02 -1.37 -14.96
C SER A 201 23.66 -2.05 -14.70
N ALA A 202 23.37 -2.37 -13.44
CA ALA A 202 22.00 -2.59 -13.04
C ALA A 202 21.30 -1.22 -13.01
N PRO A 203 20.08 -1.09 -13.58
CA PRO A 203 19.35 0.17 -13.52
C PRO A 203 19.14 0.55 -12.04
N ALA A 204 19.55 1.74 -11.68
CA ALA A 204 19.20 2.33 -10.41
C ALA A 204 17.67 2.44 -10.36
N TYR A 205 17.02 1.77 -9.42
CA TYR A 205 15.65 2.10 -9.04
C TYR A 205 15.73 3.46 -8.36
N ASP A 206 15.53 4.50 -9.13
CA ASP A 206 15.37 5.84 -8.59
C ASP A 206 14.17 5.83 -7.66
N ALA A 207 14.40 6.30 -6.45
CA ALA A 207 13.34 6.48 -5.48
C ALA A 207 12.21 7.28 -6.11
N LEU A 208 10.98 6.78 -5.97
CA LEU A 208 9.79 7.52 -6.35
C LEU A 208 9.88 8.92 -5.75
N PRO A 209 9.61 9.98 -6.52
CA PRO A 209 9.68 11.34 -6.02
C PRO A 209 8.71 11.54 -4.86
N PRO A 210 9.03 12.45 -3.93
CA PRO A 210 8.26 12.73 -2.72
C PRO A 210 6.83 13.23 -3.01
#